data_63ae7b8244f2ec1c7316699c9196aebe
#
_entry.id   63ae7b8244f2ec1c7316699c9196aebe
#
_cell.length_a   1.000
_cell.length_b   1.000
_cell.length_c   1.000
_cell.angle_alpha   90.00
_cell.angle_beta   90.00
_cell.angle_gamma   90.00
#
_symmetry.space_group_name_H-M   'P 1'
#
loop_
_entity.id
_entity.type
_entity.pdbx_description
1 polymer ?
#
loop_
_entity_poly.entity_id
_entity_poly.type
_entity_poly.pdbx_seq_one_letter_code
_entity_poly.pdbx_strand_id
1 'polypeptide(L)'
;MSREKHMTRREALRKMGGATAGGMGLAAANAADVPGLSNSAHKERKMKALAINGSSRKDGNTADMLNVVLAELGKEGYETEHVQLAGSTVNACKACFGCAGRGNCVFGNDIFQELYDKMVKADAIILGSSTYSADVSSTLKAVIERASVVSDTNPGMFRHKVGGAVAVARRAGAMNAIDTINHFFLNKEMFVAGSTYWNIAYGRLPGEAMKDEEAVANMKNLGQNIAWLLGRLK
;
A
#
# COMPACT_ATOMS: atom_id res chain seq x y z
N MET A 1 3.27 -12.17 39.63
CA MET A 1 3.70 -12.55 38.24
C MET A 1 2.49 -13.15 37.54
N SER A 2 1.76 -12.32 36.81
CA SER A 2 0.55 -12.72 36.05
C SER A 2 1.00 -13.35 34.74
N ARG A 3 0.65 -14.62 34.51
CA ARG A 3 0.84 -15.31 33.24
C ARG A 3 -0.18 -14.76 32.24
N GLU A 4 0.26 -13.93 31.29
CA GLU A 4 -0.54 -13.61 30.11
C GLU A 4 -0.84 -14.91 29.33
N LYS A 5 -2.14 -15.24 29.25
CA LYS A 5 -2.60 -16.38 28.44
C LYS A 5 -2.43 -16.02 26.95
N HIS A 6 -1.41 -16.56 26.33
CA HIS A 6 -1.28 -16.52 24.87
C HIS A 6 -2.45 -17.27 24.23
N MET A 7 -3.20 -16.58 23.41
CA MET A 7 -4.29 -17.15 22.62
C MET A 7 -3.74 -18.18 21.63
N THR A 8 -4.29 -19.40 21.62
CA THR A 8 -3.83 -20.44 20.70
C THR A 8 -4.31 -20.19 19.27
N ARG A 9 -3.57 -20.70 18.27
CA ARG A 9 -3.95 -20.66 16.84
C ARG A 9 -5.37 -21.15 16.59
N ARG A 10 -5.83 -22.14 17.36
CA ARG A 10 -7.16 -22.73 17.29
C ARG A 10 -8.25 -21.77 17.81
N GLU A 11 -7.95 -20.99 18.85
CA GLU A 11 -8.86 -19.97 19.38
C GLU A 11 -8.95 -18.75 18.45
N ALA A 12 -7.85 -18.36 17.82
CA ALA A 12 -7.83 -17.31 16.79
C ALA A 12 -8.70 -17.72 15.58
N LEU A 13 -8.54 -18.93 15.09
CA LEU A 13 -9.34 -19.46 13.97
C LEU A 13 -10.83 -19.61 14.32
N ARG A 14 -11.18 -19.98 15.55
CA ARG A 14 -12.59 -19.99 16.00
C ARG A 14 -13.23 -18.60 16.05
N LYS A 15 -12.47 -17.57 16.42
CA LYS A 15 -12.95 -16.19 16.36
C LYS A 15 -13.15 -15.68 14.93
N MET A 16 -12.39 -16.17 13.97
CA MET A 16 -12.55 -15.86 12.53
C MET A 16 -13.69 -16.68 11.87
N GLY A 17 -14.00 -17.88 12.38
CA GLY A 17 -15.01 -18.81 11.83
C GLY A 17 -16.41 -18.71 12.43
N GLY A 18 -16.66 -17.80 13.36
CA GLY A 18 -17.91 -17.70 14.12
C GLY A 18 -19.08 -17.00 13.43
N ALA A 19 -19.06 -16.82 12.12
CA ALA A 19 -20.15 -16.17 11.38
C ALA A 19 -20.60 -16.96 10.15
N THR A 20 -20.85 -18.28 10.28
CA THR A 20 -21.56 -19.03 9.25
C THR A 20 -22.35 -20.15 9.87
N ALA A 21 -23.62 -19.96 10.03
CA ALA A 21 -24.76 -20.89 9.85
C ALA A 21 -25.99 -20.37 10.60
N GLY A 22 -26.72 -19.51 9.95
CA GLY A 22 -28.10 -19.16 10.32
C GLY A 22 -28.75 -18.56 9.08
N GLY A 23 -29.42 -19.43 8.30
CA GLY A 23 -30.20 -18.98 7.16
C GLY A 23 -31.27 -18.00 7.61
N MET A 24 -31.23 -16.79 7.06
CA MET A 24 -32.35 -15.86 7.05
C MET A 24 -32.39 -15.13 5.73
N GLY A 25 -33.59 -15.07 5.18
CA GLY A 25 -33.91 -14.64 3.84
C GLY A 25 -33.35 -13.29 3.42
N LEU A 26 -33.04 -13.18 2.15
CA LEU A 26 -32.76 -11.92 1.46
C LEU A 26 -34.01 -11.02 1.54
N ALA A 27 -34.04 -10.11 2.49
CA ALA A 27 -34.82 -8.90 2.38
C ALA A 27 -33.94 -7.85 1.70
N ALA A 28 -34.30 -7.48 0.47
CA ALA A 28 -33.72 -6.35 -0.22
C ALA A 28 -34.04 -5.08 0.58
N ALA A 29 -33.07 -4.63 1.41
CA ALA A 29 -33.16 -3.33 2.06
C ALA A 29 -32.84 -2.26 0.99
N ASN A 30 -33.84 -1.46 0.66
CA ASN A 30 -33.69 -0.24 -0.13
C ASN A 30 -32.72 0.70 0.58
N ALA A 31 -31.69 1.16 -0.16
CA ALA A 31 -30.65 2.07 0.31
C ALA A 31 -31.14 3.53 0.49
N ALA A 32 -32.36 3.73 0.96
CA ALA A 32 -33.00 5.06 0.98
C ALA A 32 -33.29 5.66 2.36
N ASP A 33 -32.97 4.99 3.47
CA ASP A 33 -33.25 5.58 4.80
C ASP A 33 -32.12 5.28 5.81
N VAL A 34 -31.05 6.08 5.73
CA VAL A 34 -30.16 6.31 6.88
C VAL A 34 -30.36 7.75 7.34
N PRO A 35 -31.10 8.01 8.43
CA PRO A 35 -31.22 9.34 9.00
C PRO A 35 -29.90 9.75 9.64
N GLY A 36 -29.27 10.81 9.17
CA GLY A 36 -28.12 11.41 9.85
C GLY A 36 -26.99 11.93 8.98
N LEU A 37 -27.09 11.93 7.65
CA LEU A 37 -26.17 12.71 6.82
C LEU A 37 -26.63 14.16 6.75
N SER A 38 -26.44 14.90 7.85
CA SER A 38 -26.50 16.34 7.81
C SER A 38 -25.37 16.84 6.90
N ASN A 39 -25.76 17.60 5.91
CA ASN A 39 -24.90 18.31 4.96
C ASN A 39 -24.16 19.44 5.70
N SER A 40 -23.29 19.07 6.67
CA SER A 40 -22.31 19.99 7.24
C SER A 40 -21.25 20.18 6.15
N ALA A 41 -20.98 21.42 5.77
CA ALA A 41 -19.95 21.82 4.82
C ALA A 41 -18.61 21.11 5.18
N HIS A 42 -18.40 19.92 4.63
CA HIS A 42 -17.12 19.25 4.71
C HIS A 42 -16.15 20.11 3.91
N LYS A 43 -15.29 20.85 4.63
CA LYS A 43 -14.07 21.38 4.04
C LYS A 43 -13.42 20.19 3.31
N GLU A 44 -13.46 20.19 1.98
CA GLU A 44 -12.98 19.05 1.18
C GLU A 44 -11.56 18.71 1.62
N ARG A 45 -11.39 17.54 2.24
CA ARG A 45 -10.07 17.04 2.62
C ARG A 45 -9.27 16.83 1.35
N LYS A 46 -8.12 17.49 1.24
CA LYS A 46 -7.21 17.28 0.12
C LYS A 46 -6.79 15.80 0.10
N MET A 47 -7.01 15.14 -1.04
CA MET A 47 -6.63 13.72 -1.17
C MET A 47 -5.12 13.58 -1.19
N LYS A 48 -4.63 12.49 -0.58
CA LYS A 48 -3.21 12.26 -0.31
C LYS A 48 -2.69 11.03 -1.06
N ALA A 49 -1.55 11.19 -1.75
CA ALA A 49 -0.77 10.13 -2.35
C ALA A 49 0.51 9.89 -1.56
N LEU A 50 0.70 8.65 -1.12
CA LEU A 50 1.87 8.19 -0.37
C LEU A 50 2.74 7.30 -1.25
N ALA A 51 3.99 7.68 -1.48
CA ALA A 51 4.99 6.79 -2.07
C ALA A 51 5.89 6.21 -0.98
N ILE A 52 6.10 4.89 -1.01
CA ILE A 52 6.99 4.17 -0.11
C ILE A 52 8.13 3.59 -0.93
N ASN A 53 9.34 4.05 -0.65
CA ASN A 53 10.56 3.62 -1.31
C ASN A 53 11.24 2.49 -0.54
N GLY A 54 11.14 1.27 -1.05
CA GLY A 54 11.75 0.07 -0.49
C GLY A 54 13.23 -0.13 -0.83
N SER A 55 13.84 0.77 -1.61
CA SER A 55 15.27 0.68 -1.91
C SER A 55 16.11 0.89 -0.65
N SER A 56 17.17 0.09 -0.49
CA SER A 56 18.17 0.30 0.57
C SER A 56 19.12 1.47 0.27
N ARG A 57 19.03 2.08 -0.91
CA ARG A 57 19.77 3.28 -1.26
C ARG A 57 18.88 4.49 -1.11
N LYS A 58 19.26 5.41 -0.24
CA LYS A 58 18.67 6.73 -0.19
C LYS A 58 19.02 7.49 -1.49
N ASP A 59 18.08 8.26 -2.00
CA ASP A 59 18.28 9.10 -3.20
C ASP A 59 18.84 8.32 -4.43
N GLY A 60 18.36 7.07 -4.63
CA GLY A 60 18.72 6.23 -5.77
C GLY A 60 17.61 6.17 -6.83
N ASN A 61 17.84 5.41 -7.89
CA ASN A 61 16.95 5.29 -9.04
C ASN A 61 15.46 5.02 -8.69
N THR A 62 15.18 4.28 -7.61
CA THR A 62 13.80 4.05 -7.15
C THR A 62 13.19 5.33 -6.61
N ALA A 63 13.96 6.15 -5.89
CA ALA A 63 13.51 7.45 -5.42
C ALA A 63 13.19 8.36 -6.60
N ASP A 64 14.06 8.39 -7.61
CA ASP A 64 13.88 9.20 -8.81
C ASP A 64 12.56 8.84 -9.52
N MET A 65 12.30 7.55 -9.74
CA MET A 65 11.07 7.09 -10.40
C MET A 65 9.81 7.42 -9.58
N LEU A 66 9.83 7.21 -8.27
CA LEU A 66 8.71 7.58 -7.39
C LEU A 66 8.47 9.09 -7.37
N ASN A 67 9.54 9.89 -7.39
CA ASN A 67 9.42 11.35 -7.46
C ASN A 67 8.80 11.82 -8.77
N VAL A 68 9.07 11.15 -9.90
CA VAL A 68 8.38 11.44 -11.17
C VAL A 68 6.88 11.20 -11.05
N VAL A 69 6.44 10.09 -10.45
CA VAL A 69 5.02 9.80 -10.21
C VAL A 69 4.38 10.85 -9.29
N LEU A 70 5.04 11.16 -8.17
CA LEU A 70 4.52 12.14 -7.21
C LEU A 70 4.47 13.56 -7.79
N ALA A 71 5.39 13.93 -8.69
CA ALA A 71 5.39 15.23 -9.35
C ALA A 71 4.13 15.42 -10.22
N GLU A 72 3.69 14.38 -10.95
CA GLU A 72 2.44 14.46 -11.72
C GLU A 72 1.22 14.61 -10.81
N LEU A 73 1.16 13.85 -9.71
CA LEU A 73 0.10 13.98 -8.71
C LEU A 73 0.07 15.39 -8.06
N GLY A 74 1.25 15.95 -7.79
CA GLY A 74 1.37 17.30 -7.25
C GLY A 74 0.86 18.38 -8.22
N LYS A 75 1.07 18.22 -9.55
CA LYS A 75 0.53 19.12 -10.58
C LYS A 75 -0.99 19.14 -10.58
N GLU A 76 -1.62 18.00 -10.33
CA GLU A 76 -3.08 17.86 -10.22
C GLU A 76 -3.63 18.29 -8.83
N GLY A 77 -2.76 18.85 -7.99
CA GLY A 77 -3.15 19.43 -6.71
C GLY A 77 -3.29 18.45 -5.56
N TYR A 78 -2.93 17.17 -5.71
CA TYR A 78 -2.92 16.19 -4.60
C TYR A 78 -1.81 16.49 -3.59
N GLU A 79 -2.05 16.16 -2.32
CA GLU A 79 -0.99 16.14 -1.32
C GLU A 79 -0.11 14.91 -1.56
N THR A 80 1.21 15.10 -1.61
CA THR A 80 2.16 14.01 -1.87
C THR A 80 3.12 13.84 -0.71
N GLU A 81 3.40 12.58 -0.35
CA GLU A 81 4.40 12.23 0.66
C GLU A 81 5.30 11.11 0.12
N HIS A 82 6.61 11.26 0.31
CA HIS A 82 7.60 10.24 -0.03
C HIS A 82 8.26 9.73 1.25
N VAL A 83 8.10 8.44 1.56
CA VAL A 83 8.74 7.78 2.70
C VAL A 83 9.82 6.83 2.20
N GLN A 84 11.03 7.02 2.71
CA GLN A 84 12.21 6.22 2.39
C GLN A 84 12.48 5.20 3.50
N LEU A 85 12.61 3.91 3.11
CA LEU A 85 12.91 2.84 4.07
C LEU A 85 14.40 2.59 4.29
N ALA A 86 15.30 3.20 3.49
CA ALA A 86 16.74 3.05 3.68
C ALA A 86 17.19 3.50 5.08
N GLY A 87 17.93 2.65 5.75
CA GLY A 87 18.40 2.90 7.13
C GLY A 87 17.34 2.66 8.21
N SER A 88 16.11 2.34 7.84
CA SER A 88 15.05 2.01 8.79
C SER A 88 14.92 0.50 8.99
N THR A 89 14.44 0.12 10.16
CA THR A 89 14.13 -1.28 10.49
C THR A 89 12.63 -1.51 10.38
N VAL A 90 12.24 -2.56 9.66
CA VAL A 90 10.89 -3.12 9.65
C VAL A 90 11.02 -4.62 9.88
N ASN A 91 10.52 -5.11 11.00
CA ASN A 91 10.57 -6.52 11.34
C ASN A 91 9.50 -7.31 10.56
N ALA A 92 9.80 -8.56 10.22
CA ALA A 92 8.85 -9.45 9.59
C ALA A 92 7.64 -9.74 10.49
N CYS A 93 6.51 -10.12 9.88
CA CYS A 93 5.32 -10.52 10.62
C CYS A 93 5.58 -11.83 11.39
N LYS A 94 5.23 -11.87 12.68
CA LYS A 94 5.35 -13.07 13.52
C LYS A 94 4.11 -13.96 13.48
N ALA A 95 3.12 -13.66 12.64
CA ALA A 95 1.86 -14.38 12.55
C ALA A 95 1.18 -14.66 13.92
N CYS A 96 1.32 -13.71 14.86
CA CYS A 96 0.76 -13.85 16.21
C CYS A 96 -0.72 -13.46 16.30
N PHE A 97 -1.26 -12.80 15.25
CA PHE A 97 -2.64 -12.29 15.17
C PHE A 97 -3.06 -11.35 16.32
N GLY A 98 -2.13 -10.83 17.08
CA GLY A 98 -2.41 -9.85 18.14
C GLY A 98 -3.02 -8.53 17.64
N CYS A 99 -2.94 -8.27 16.33
CA CYS A 99 -3.54 -7.12 15.66
C CYS A 99 -5.05 -7.24 15.41
N ALA A 100 -5.64 -8.43 15.59
CA ALA A 100 -7.05 -8.67 15.30
C ALA A 100 -7.97 -7.77 16.14
N GLY A 101 -8.83 -7.00 15.46
CA GLY A 101 -9.76 -6.05 16.07
C GLY A 101 -9.12 -4.80 16.68
N ARG A 102 -7.80 -4.60 16.47
CA ARG A 102 -7.07 -3.42 16.99
C ARG A 102 -6.76 -2.38 15.92
N GLY A 103 -6.76 -2.77 14.64
CA GLY A 103 -6.38 -1.89 13.53
C GLY A 103 -4.87 -1.55 13.48
N ASN A 104 -4.04 -2.16 14.32
CA ASN A 104 -2.60 -1.93 14.37
C ASN A 104 -1.81 -3.17 14.81
N CYS A 105 -0.50 -3.17 14.54
CA CYS A 105 0.39 -4.23 15.01
C CYS A 105 0.70 -4.06 16.51
N VAL A 106 0.78 -5.17 17.24
CA VAL A 106 1.14 -5.15 18.68
C VAL A 106 2.64 -4.99 18.93
N PHE A 107 3.47 -5.12 17.91
CA PHE A 107 4.90 -4.89 17.99
C PHE A 107 5.24 -3.49 17.48
N GLY A 108 5.71 -2.63 18.36
CA GLY A 108 5.99 -1.20 18.10
C GLY A 108 7.46 -0.80 18.21
N ASN A 109 8.40 -1.76 18.04
CA ASN A 109 9.83 -1.51 18.18
C ASN A 109 10.54 -1.17 16.86
N ASP A 110 9.78 -0.74 15.84
CA ASP A 110 10.25 -0.33 14.51
C ASP A 110 9.32 0.72 13.89
N ILE A 111 9.64 1.19 12.68
CA ILE A 111 8.86 2.25 12.01
C ILE A 111 7.51 1.78 11.45
N PHE A 112 7.17 0.49 11.54
CA PHE A 112 6.01 -0.06 10.85
C PHE A 112 4.71 0.63 11.22
N GLN A 113 4.46 0.91 12.51
CA GLN A 113 3.19 1.48 12.94
C GLN A 113 2.97 2.88 12.33
N GLU A 114 4.01 3.73 12.38
CA GLU A 114 3.94 5.06 11.75
C GLU A 114 3.66 4.96 10.24
N LEU A 115 4.35 4.03 9.57
CA LEU A 115 4.18 3.79 8.15
C LEU A 115 2.78 3.27 7.82
N TYR A 116 2.26 2.32 8.61
CA TYR A 116 0.93 1.77 8.44
C TYR A 116 -0.15 2.82 8.61
N ASP A 117 -0.03 3.70 9.61
CA ASP A 117 -0.96 4.81 9.83
C ASP A 117 -0.97 5.78 8.63
N LYS A 118 0.19 6.05 8.01
CA LYS A 118 0.28 6.83 6.77
C LYS A 118 -0.41 6.12 5.61
N MET A 119 -0.20 4.81 5.46
CA MET A 119 -0.88 4.00 4.42
C MET A 119 -2.40 4.01 4.58
N VAL A 120 -2.89 3.89 5.81
CA VAL A 120 -4.35 3.95 6.10
C VAL A 120 -4.94 5.32 5.80
N LYS A 121 -4.22 6.40 6.03
CA LYS A 121 -4.67 7.78 5.78
C LYS A 121 -4.57 8.21 4.32
N ALA A 122 -3.74 7.55 3.53
CA ALA A 122 -3.56 7.87 2.11
C ALA A 122 -4.75 7.39 1.27
N ASP A 123 -5.04 8.09 0.18
CA ASP A 123 -6.04 7.74 -0.83
C ASP A 123 -5.40 6.95 -1.98
N ALA A 124 -4.12 7.24 -2.27
CA ALA A 124 -3.29 6.43 -3.16
C ALA A 124 -2.01 5.98 -2.45
N ILE A 125 -1.58 4.75 -2.74
CA ILE A 125 -0.35 4.15 -2.21
C ILE A 125 0.51 3.69 -3.38
N ILE A 126 1.69 4.27 -3.54
CA ILE A 126 2.67 3.89 -4.55
C ILE A 126 3.81 3.15 -3.85
N LEU A 127 3.98 1.87 -4.13
CA LEU A 127 5.08 1.09 -3.60
C LEU A 127 6.18 0.96 -4.65
N GLY A 128 7.38 1.40 -4.30
CA GLY A 128 8.55 1.30 -5.18
C GLY A 128 9.64 0.42 -4.57
N SER A 129 10.24 -0.44 -5.38
CA SER A 129 11.38 -1.27 -4.96
C SER A 129 12.48 -1.31 -6.01
N SER A 130 13.72 -1.35 -5.53
CA SER A 130 14.79 -1.93 -6.33
C SER A 130 14.68 -3.46 -6.28
N THR A 131 15.06 -4.10 -7.38
CA THR A 131 14.98 -5.56 -7.51
C THR A 131 16.12 -6.25 -6.75
N TYR A 132 15.77 -7.10 -5.81
CA TYR A 132 16.67 -7.97 -5.04
C TYR A 132 16.30 -9.43 -5.28
N SER A 133 17.24 -10.24 -5.79
CA SER A 133 16.98 -11.66 -6.08
C SER A 133 15.67 -11.89 -6.84
N ALA A 134 15.42 -11.04 -7.86
CA ALA A 134 14.21 -11.03 -8.68
C ALA A 134 12.90 -10.73 -7.92
N ASP A 135 12.95 -10.07 -6.78
CA ASP A 135 11.76 -9.66 -6.03
C ASP A 135 11.97 -8.27 -5.38
N VAL A 136 11.02 -7.81 -4.58
CA VAL A 136 11.13 -6.58 -3.78
C VAL A 136 12.21 -6.72 -2.70
N SER A 137 12.68 -5.61 -2.16
CA SER A 137 13.58 -5.62 -1.01
C SER A 137 12.93 -6.31 0.19
N SER A 138 13.74 -6.95 1.04
CA SER A 138 13.27 -7.61 2.26
C SER A 138 12.53 -6.64 3.19
N THR A 139 12.98 -5.39 3.28
CA THR A 139 12.32 -4.36 4.10
C THR A 139 10.93 -4.02 3.58
N LEU A 140 10.76 -3.83 2.26
CA LEU A 140 9.44 -3.61 1.68
C LEU A 140 8.56 -4.85 1.81
N LYS A 141 9.13 -6.04 1.68
CA LYS A 141 8.40 -7.29 1.89
C LYS A 141 7.84 -7.39 3.31
N ALA A 142 8.64 -7.03 4.31
CA ALA A 142 8.20 -6.99 5.70
C ALA A 142 7.04 -6.00 5.92
N VAL A 143 7.07 -4.83 5.26
CA VAL A 143 5.94 -3.87 5.26
C VAL A 143 4.69 -4.52 4.68
N ILE A 144 4.80 -5.12 3.49
CA ILE A 144 3.68 -5.79 2.79
C ILE A 144 3.09 -6.90 3.66
N GLU A 145 3.91 -7.78 4.23
CA GLU A 145 3.46 -8.89 5.07
C GLU A 145 2.72 -8.41 6.32
N ARG A 146 3.27 -7.43 7.02
CA ARG A 146 2.63 -6.91 8.24
C ARG A 146 1.36 -6.14 7.92
N ALA A 147 1.38 -5.29 6.87
CA ALA A 147 0.21 -4.56 6.44
C ALA A 147 -0.91 -5.51 5.99
N SER A 148 -0.56 -6.61 5.30
CA SER A 148 -1.51 -7.65 4.92
C SER A 148 -2.18 -8.29 6.13
N VAL A 149 -1.41 -8.78 7.09
CA VAL A 149 -1.98 -9.47 8.27
C VAL A 149 -2.80 -8.51 9.15
N VAL A 150 -2.35 -7.27 9.33
CA VAL A 150 -3.13 -6.28 10.08
C VAL A 150 -4.45 -5.99 9.38
N SER A 151 -4.45 -5.77 8.06
CA SER A 151 -5.68 -5.47 7.31
C SER A 151 -6.60 -6.67 7.14
N ASP A 152 -6.07 -7.91 7.02
CA ASP A 152 -6.88 -9.13 6.95
C ASP A 152 -7.69 -9.36 8.23
N THR A 153 -7.11 -8.98 9.37
CA THR A 153 -7.79 -9.08 10.68
C THR A 153 -8.60 -7.85 11.06
N ASN A 154 -8.57 -6.82 10.22
CA ASN A 154 -9.32 -5.55 10.36
C ASN A 154 -9.81 -5.10 8.97
N PRO A 155 -10.89 -5.71 8.43
CA PRO A 155 -11.34 -5.51 7.05
C PRO A 155 -11.61 -4.04 6.68
N GLY A 156 -11.39 -3.71 5.40
CA GLY A 156 -11.74 -2.41 4.83
C GLY A 156 -10.66 -1.33 4.95
N MET A 157 -9.53 -1.59 5.62
CA MET A 157 -8.47 -0.58 5.85
C MET A 157 -7.90 0.03 4.57
N PHE A 158 -7.81 -0.75 3.48
CA PHE A 158 -7.27 -0.31 2.19
C PHE A 158 -8.28 -0.32 1.06
N ARG A 159 -9.51 -0.74 1.34
CA ARG A 159 -10.57 -0.87 0.35
C ARG A 159 -10.76 0.42 -0.44
N HIS A 160 -10.85 0.28 -1.77
CA HIS A 160 -11.08 1.35 -2.75
C HIS A 160 -9.97 2.42 -2.83
N LYS A 161 -8.82 2.22 -2.19
CA LYS A 161 -7.65 3.07 -2.44
C LYS A 161 -7.03 2.75 -3.79
N VAL A 162 -6.26 3.69 -4.34
CA VAL A 162 -5.52 3.48 -5.59
C VAL A 162 -4.13 2.96 -5.27
N GLY A 163 -3.71 1.90 -5.96
CA GLY A 163 -2.38 1.32 -5.86
C GLY A 163 -1.56 1.55 -7.12
N GLY A 164 -0.28 1.87 -6.97
CA GLY A 164 0.69 1.93 -8.06
C GLY A 164 1.98 1.19 -7.69
N ALA A 165 2.43 0.26 -8.55
CA ALA A 165 3.68 -0.47 -8.34
C ALA A 165 4.78 0.09 -9.23
N VAL A 166 6.00 0.27 -8.67
CA VAL A 166 7.19 0.75 -9.39
C VAL A 166 8.36 -0.16 -9.05
N ALA A 167 9.07 -0.66 -10.06
CA ALA A 167 10.28 -1.46 -9.83
C ALA A 167 11.46 -0.94 -10.64
N VAL A 168 12.64 -0.94 -10.00
CA VAL A 168 13.89 -0.61 -10.67
C VAL A 168 14.83 -1.81 -10.61
N ALA A 169 15.38 -2.19 -11.76
CA ALA A 169 16.35 -3.27 -11.85
C ALA A 169 17.63 -2.82 -12.54
N ARG A 170 18.73 -3.48 -12.18
CA ARG A 170 19.96 -3.35 -12.97
C ARG A 170 19.79 -3.93 -14.37
N ARG A 171 19.04 -5.06 -14.51
CA ARG A 171 18.94 -5.82 -15.74
C ARG A 171 17.65 -6.64 -15.89
N ALA A 172 17.28 -7.44 -14.90
CA ALA A 172 16.15 -8.36 -15.00
C ALA A 172 15.47 -8.56 -13.64
N GLY A 173 14.31 -9.22 -13.62
CA GLY A 173 13.56 -9.60 -12.41
C GLY A 173 12.62 -8.52 -11.87
N ALA A 174 12.51 -7.36 -12.52
CA ALA A 174 11.63 -6.28 -12.06
C ALA A 174 10.15 -6.68 -12.10
N MET A 175 9.74 -7.52 -13.05
CA MET A 175 8.34 -7.96 -13.14
C MET A 175 7.87 -8.70 -11.89
N ASN A 176 8.69 -9.59 -11.32
CA ASN A 176 8.33 -10.29 -10.09
C ASN A 176 8.13 -9.32 -8.92
N ALA A 177 8.92 -8.23 -8.86
CA ALA A 177 8.72 -7.19 -7.86
C ALA A 177 7.40 -6.44 -8.05
N ILE A 178 7.03 -6.12 -9.31
CA ILE A 178 5.71 -5.55 -9.66
C ILE A 178 4.60 -6.50 -9.25
N ASP A 179 4.70 -7.79 -9.55
CA ASP A 179 3.69 -8.79 -9.22
C ASP A 179 3.52 -8.93 -7.71
N THR A 180 4.62 -9.00 -6.95
CA THR A 180 4.59 -9.04 -5.49
C THR A 180 3.83 -7.84 -4.90
N ILE A 181 4.06 -6.63 -5.43
CA ILE A 181 3.36 -5.42 -4.99
C ILE A 181 1.87 -5.48 -5.40
N ASN A 182 1.58 -5.85 -6.65
CA ASN A 182 0.22 -5.91 -7.15
C ASN A 182 -0.63 -6.96 -6.43
N HIS A 183 -0.06 -8.11 -6.05
CA HIS A 183 -0.75 -9.11 -5.23
C HIS A 183 -1.22 -8.52 -3.89
N PHE A 184 -0.42 -7.65 -3.27
CA PHE A 184 -0.84 -6.94 -2.06
C PHE A 184 -2.05 -6.04 -2.34
N PHE A 185 -1.98 -5.20 -3.37
CA PHE A 185 -3.06 -4.27 -3.69
C PHE A 185 -4.37 -5.00 -4.02
N LEU A 186 -4.31 -6.00 -4.89
CA LEU A 186 -5.48 -6.78 -5.31
C LEU A 186 -6.14 -7.51 -4.13
N ASN A 187 -5.33 -8.13 -3.25
CA ASN A 187 -5.85 -8.80 -2.06
C ASN A 187 -6.47 -7.82 -1.03
N LYS A 188 -6.21 -6.52 -1.15
CA LYS A 188 -6.73 -5.48 -0.25
C LYS A 188 -7.88 -4.68 -0.86
N GLU A 189 -8.52 -5.18 -1.91
CA GLU A 189 -9.64 -4.54 -2.61
C GLU A 189 -9.26 -3.13 -3.13
N MET A 190 -7.98 -2.92 -3.51
CA MET A 190 -7.50 -1.67 -4.07
C MET A 190 -7.62 -1.67 -5.60
N PHE A 191 -7.72 -0.48 -6.19
CA PHE A 191 -7.67 -0.28 -7.64
C PHE A 191 -6.22 -0.12 -8.08
N VAL A 192 -5.72 -1.04 -8.89
CA VAL A 192 -4.34 -0.98 -9.39
C VAL A 192 -4.29 -0.13 -10.67
N ALA A 193 -3.51 0.96 -10.63
CA ALA A 193 -3.26 1.80 -11.78
C ALA A 193 -2.07 1.25 -12.60
N GLY A 194 -2.25 1.17 -13.90
CA GLY A 194 -1.19 0.88 -14.86
C GLY A 194 -0.69 2.15 -15.57
N SER A 195 0.26 1.98 -16.48
CA SER A 195 0.73 3.01 -17.41
C SER A 195 0.70 2.48 -18.87
N THR A 196 1.37 3.18 -19.76
CA THR A 196 1.46 2.78 -21.19
C THR A 196 2.26 1.50 -21.40
N TYR A 197 3.13 1.15 -20.46
CA TYR A 197 3.90 -0.09 -20.42
C TYR A 197 4.12 -0.52 -18.96
N TRP A 198 4.98 -1.53 -18.72
CA TRP A 198 5.30 -1.95 -17.36
C TRP A 198 5.99 -0.84 -16.58
N ASN A 199 5.62 -0.64 -15.31
CA ASN A 199 6.19 0.41 -14.43
C ASN A 199 7.59 0.01 -13.93
N ILE A 200 8.49 -0.26 -14.83
CA ILE A 200 9.87 -0.65 -14.55
C ILE A 200 10.84 0.36 -15.15
N ALA A 201 11.99 0.51 -14.51
CA ALA A 201 13.10 1.29 -15.02
C ALA A 201 14.42 0.51 -14.84
N TYR A 202 15.38 0.81 -15.68
CA TYR A 202 16.69 0.17 -15.60
C TYR A 202 17.76 1.17 -15.16
N GLY A 203 18.59 0.77 -14.19
CA GLY A 203 19.70 1.57 -13.71
C GLY A 203 20.47 0.86 -12.59
N ARG A 204 21.79 0.91 -12.66
CA ARG A 204 22.72 0.36 -11.67
C ARG A 204 23.22 1.43 -10.69
N LEU A 205 23.71 2.52 -11.24
CA LEU A 205 24.22 3.66 -10.49
C LEU A 205 23.11 4.69 -10.25
N PRO A 206 23.17 5.51 -9.21
CA PRO A 206 22.20 6.58 -8.98
C PRO A 206 22.05 7.49 -10.20
N GLY A 207 20.82 7.85 -10.55
CA GLY A 207 20.47 8.69 -11.69
C GLY A 207 20.46 8.00 -13.07
N GLU A 208 20.91 6.73 -13.18
CA GLU A 208 20.88 6.04 -14.47
C GLU A 208 19.45 5.78 -14.97
N ALA A 209 18.49 5.49 -14.09
CA ALA A 209 17.11 5.28 -14.48
C ALA A 209 16.46 6.53 -15.07
N MET A 210 16.93 7.72 -14.75
CA MET A 210 16.45 8.96 -15.36
C MET A 210 16.88 9.14 -16.82
N LYS A 211 17.82 8.33 -17.30
CA LYS A 211 18.24 8.29 -18.71
C LYS A 211 17.39 7.34 -19.54
N ASP A 212 16.57 6.51 -18.89
CA ASP A 212 15.58 5.63 -19.51
C ASP A 212 14.32 6.46 -19.79
N GLU A 213 14.29 7.08 -20.99
CA GLU A 213 13.22 8.00 -21.39
C GLU A 213 11.85 7.30 -21.40
N GLU A 214 11.79 6.03 -21.80
CA GLU A 214 10.57 5.24 -21.77
C GLU A 214 10.08 5.03 -20.34
N ALA A 215 10.96 4.66 -19.41
CA ALA A 215 10.61 4.50 -18.02
C ALA A 215 10.11 5.82 -17.41
N VAL A 216 10.77 6.95 -17.68
CA VAL A 216 10.34 8.26 -17.21
C VAL A 216 8.95 8.61 -17.76
N ALA A 217 8.69 8.34 -19.04
CA ALA A 217 7.38 8.57 -19.65
C ALA A 217 6.30 7.68 -19.01
N ASN A 218 6.61 6.41 -18.76
CA ASN A 218 5.71 5.47 -18.05
C ASN A 218 5.38 5.95 -16.63
N MET A 219 6.37 6.45 -15.88
CA MET A 219 6.14 6.96 -14.52
C MET A 219 5.27 8.23 -14.53
N LYS A 220 5.45 9.11 -15.50
CA LYS A 220 4.55 10.27 -15.69
C LYS A 220 3.13 9.82 -15.97
N ASN A 221 2.96 8.88 -16.90
CA ASN A 221 1.65 8.34 -17.24
C ASN A 221 1.00 7.62 -16.06
N LEU A 222 1.77 6.85 -15.26
CA LEU A 222 1.28 6.25 -14.03
C LEU A 222 0.72 7.31 -13.06
N GLY A 223 1.46 8.40 -12.85
CA GLY A 223 1.01 9.51 -11.99
C GLY A 223 -0.29 10.13 -12.50
N GLN A 224 -0.41 10.36 -13.81
CA GLN A 224 -1.60 10.90 -14.45
C GLN A 224 -2.80 9.95 -14.32
N ASN A 225 -2.59 8.64 -14.49
CA ASN A 225 -3.65 7.64 -14.36
C ASN A 225 -4.12 7.50 -12.91
N ILE A 226 -3.22 7.57 -11.93
CA ILE A 226 -3.59 7.62 -10.51
C ILE A 226 -4.40 8.89 -10.21
N ALA A 227 -3.97 10.04 -10.71
CA ALA A 227 -4.69 11.31 -10.52
C ALA A 227 -6.11 11.26 -11.13
N TRP A 228 -6.22 10.75 -12.36
CA TRP A 228 -7.50 10.56 -13.03
C TRP A 228 -8.44 9.65 -12.23
N LEU A 229 -7.92 8.52 -11.74
CA LEU A 229 -8.70 7.56 -10.97
C LEU A 229 -9.15 8.16 -9.62
N LEU A 230 -8.27 8.83 -8.89
CA LEU A 230 -8.61 9.54 -7.66
C LEU A 230 -9.72 10.58 -7.90
N GLY A 231 -9.68 11.30 -9.03
CA GLY A 231 -10.72 12.27 -9.40
C GLY A 231 -12.08 11.63 -9.68
N ARG A 232 -12.16 10.32 -9.95
CA ARG A 232 -13.40 9.57 -10.19
C ARG A 232 -13.95 8.88 -8.94
N LEU A 233 -13.11 8.73 -7.91
CA LEU A 233 -13.49 8.09 -6.64
C LEU A 233 -13.97 9.10 -5.57
N LYS A 234 -14.03 10.39 -5.94
CA LYS A 234 -14.56 11.48 -5.08
C LYS A 234 -16.07 11.38 -4.89
#